data_0d54247bc01b599bfbbc3972e71b7258
#
_entry.id   0d54247bc01b599bfbbc3972e71b7258
#
_cell.length_a   1.000
_cell.length_b   1.000
_cell.length_c   1.000
_cell.angle_alpha   90.00
_cell.angle_beta   90.00
_cell.angle_gamma   90.00
#
_symmetry.space_group_name_H-M   'P 1'
#
loop_
_entity.id
_entity.type
_entity.pdbx_description
1 polymer ?
#
loop_
_entity_poly.entity_id
_entity_poly.type
_entity_poly.pdbx_seq_one_letter_code
_entity_poly.pdbx_strand_id
1 'polypeptide(L)'
;FYINGSETLPPPLTKSEEAEIMQRITDGDNSAREELITHNLRLVVYIAKKYDSPSASAEDLISIGTIGLIKAVNTFDVSRGNRLSSYAAKCIDNEILMLLRAEKKMSREVSLYEPIGTDKEGNEIHLFDVIESGECDASEHYCKKEDICRLHRGIQTVLLPKEKRVVVLRYGLFGHLVHTQK
;
A
#
# COMPACT_ATOMS: atom_id res chain seq x y z
N PHE A 1 19.24 2.43 -14.23
CA PHE A 1 19.33 3.37 -15.35
C PHE A 1 20.53 4.28 -15.13
N TYR A 2 21.61 4.04 -15.89
CA TYR A 2 22.89 4.69 -15.73
C TYR A 2 22.84 6.12 -16.26
N ILE A 3 22.68 7.09 -15.37
CA ILE A 3 22.86 8.51 -15.69
C ILE A 3 24.37 8.85 -15.83
N ASN A 4 25.24 7.87 -15.63
CA ASN A 4 26.71 8.00 -15.74
C ASN A 4 27.29 7.52 -17.08
N GLY A 5 26.46 7.17 -18.07
CA GLY A 5 26.91 6.90 -19.43
C GLY A 5 27.10 8.19 -20.21
N SER A 6 28.01 8.21 -21.16
CA SER A 6 28.34 9.31 -22.08
C SER A 6 27.14 9.73 -23.00
N GLU A 7 25.99 9.15 -22.86
CA GLU A 7 24.78 9.50 -23.60
C GLU A 7 23.94 10.49 -22.80
N THR A 8 24.01 11.73 -23.22
CA THR A 8 23.10 12.78 -22.71
C THR A 8 21.69 12.51 -23.18
N LEU A 9 20.70 12.69 -22.29
CA LEU A 9 19.28 12.63 -22.67
C LEU A 9 19.02 13.50 -23.90
N PRO A 10 18.20 13.03 -24.86
CA PRO A 10 17.92 13.78 -26.07
C PRO A 10 17.32 15.15 -25.76
N PRO A 11 17.54 16.14 -26.63
CA PRO A 11 16.99 17.47 -26.46
C PRO A 11 15.45 17.42 -26.56
N PRO A 12 14.75 18.39 -25.95
CA PRO A 12 13.30 18.50 -26.07
C PRO A 12 12.91 18.77 -27.51
N LEU A 13 11.74 18.23 -27.92
CA LEU A 13 11.18 18.44 -29.24
C LEU A 13 10.76 19.91 -29.44
N THR A 14 10.86 20.35 -30.70
CA THR A 14 10.25 21.63 -31.12
C THR A 14 8.73 21.48 -31.23
N LYS A 15 8.00 22.59 -31.25
CA LYS A 15 6.53 22.55 -31.34
C LYS A 15 6.01 21.88 -32.63
N SER A 16 6.79 21.98 -33.74
CA SER A 16 6.45 21.35 -35.02
C SER A 16 6.62 19.84 -34.95
N GLU A 17 7.75 19.38 -34.39
CA GLU A 17 8.05 17.94 -34.20
C GLU A 17 7.06 17.30 -33.22
N GLU A 18 6.72 17.99 -32.11
CA GLU A 18 5.72 17.51 -31.15
C GLU A 18 4.35 17.32 -31.82
N ALA A 19 3.93 18.26 -32.70
CA ALA A 19 2.67 18.16 -33.40
C ALA A 19 2.67 17.00 -34.42
N GLU A 20 3.76 16.77 -35.15
CA GLU A 20 3.92 15.66 -36.08
C GLU A 20 3.89 14.32 -35.38
N ILE A 21 4.62 14.18 -34.26
CA ILE A 21 4.62 12.96 -33.45
C ILE A 21 3.21 12.69 -32.88
N MET A 22 2.51 13.72 -32.43
CA MET A 22 1.12 13.59 -31.96
C MET A 22 0.18 13.10 -33.04
N GLN A 23 0.34 13.55 -34.32
CA GLN A 23 -0.43 13.04 -35.42
C GLN A 23 -0.16 11.55 -35.65
N ARG A 24 1.11 11.15 -35.67
CA ARG A 24 1.51 9.74 -35.81
C ARG A 24 0.93 8.86 -34.68
N ILE A 25 0.87 9.37 -33.44
CA ILE A 25 0.24 8.66 -32.32
C ILE A 25 -1.25 8.47 -32.57
N THR A 26 -1.94 9.48 -33.10
CA THR A 26 -3.37 9.41 -33.47
C THR A 26 -3.62 8.37 -34.53
N ASP A 27 -2.67 8.23 -35.47
CA ASP A 27 -2.72 7.24 -36.56
C ASP A 27 -2.37 5.81 -36.10
N GLY A 28 -2.02 5.64 -34.79
CA GLY A 28 -1.78 4.34 -34.16
C GLY A 28 -0.32 3.88 -34.14
N ASP A 29 0.64 4.77 -34.43
CA ASP A 29 2.07 4.46 -34.39
C ASP A 29 2.60 4.39 -32.93
N ASN A 30 2.90 3.18 -32.48
CA ASN A 30 3.46 2.98 -31.13
C ASN A 30 4.91 3.51 -31.00
N SER A 31 5.68 3.52 -32.09
CA SER A 31 7.07 4.02 -32.03
C SER A 31 7.11 5.53 -31.79
N ALA A 32 6.11 6.25 -32.26
CA ALA A 32 5.96 7.68 -31.98
C ALA A 32 5.72 7.98 -30.50
N ARG A 33 5.06 7.07 -29.75
CA ARG A 33 4.91 7.20 -28.31
C ARG A 33 6.23 7.06 -27.57
N GLU A 34 7.04 6.09 -27.95
CA GLU A 34 8.37 5.87 -27.35
C GLU A 34 9.28 7.07 -27.61
N GLU A 35 9.25 7.61 -28.85
CA GLU A 35 9.98 8.82 -29.23
C GLU A 35 9.57 10.01 -28.35
N LEU A 36 8.26 10.23 -28.19
CA LEU A 36 7.72 11.30 -27.36
C LEU A 36 8.13 11.18 -25.89
N ILE A 37 8.08 9.96 -25.32
CA ILE A 37 8.51 9.69 -23.95
C ILE A 37 10.01 9.98 -23.81
N THR A 38 10.83 9.49 -24.71
CA THR A 38 12.29 9.60 -24.64
C THR A 38 12.76 11.06 -24.64
N HIS A 39 12.16 11.89 -25.50
CA HIS A 39 12.47 13.33 -25.57
C HIS A 39 11.96 14.14 -24.38
N ASN A 40 10.98 13.60 -23.60
CA ASN A 40 10.45 14.25 -22.40
C ASN A 40 11.04 13.73 -21.08
N LEU A 41 11.99 12.78 -21.09
CA LEU A 41 12.65 12.28 -19.86
C LEU A 41 13.35 13.37 -19.05
N ARG A 42 13.87 14.40 -19.71
CA ARG A 42 14.48 15.57 -19.02
C ARG A 42 13.49 16.28 -18.10
N LEU A 43 12.20 16.32 -18.49
CA LEU A 43 11.14 16.90 -17.66
C LEU A 43 10.95 16.07 -16.38
N VAL A 44 11.00 14.74 -16.46
CA VAL A 44 10.93 13.85 -15.30
C VAL A 44 12.04 14.14 -14.31
N VAL A 45 13.29 14.18 -14.80
CA VAL A 45 14.46 14.48 -13.96
C VAL A 45 14.35 15.86 -13.31
N TYR A 46 13.87 16.87 -14.05
CA TYR A 46 13.66 18.20 -13.53
C TYR A 46 12.64 18.25 -12.41
N ILE A 47 11.53 17.51 -12.56
CA ILE A 47 10.47 17.45 -11.56
C ILE A 47 10.93 16.64 -10.34
N ALA A 48 11.53 15.46 -10.56
CA ALA A 48 12.04 14.60 -9.49
C ALA A 48 13.02 15.35 -8.56
N LYS A 49 13.89 16.20 -9.12
CA LYS A 49 14.82 17.04 -8.34
C LYS A 49 14.16 18.04 -7.38
N LYS A 50 12.86 18.33 -7.52
CA LYS A 50 12.13 19.19 -6.58
C LYS A 50 11.76 18.47 -5.30
N TYR A 51 11.75 17.13 -5.36
CA TYR A 51 11.37 16.28 -4.24
C TYR A 51 12.64 15.73 -3.61
N ASP A 52 13.04 16.35 -2.49
CA ASP A 52 14.12 15.85 -1.65
C ASP A 52 13.47 15.09 -0.48
N SER A 53 13.64 13.76 -0.47
CA SER A 53 13.09 12.91 0.56
C SER A 53 14.17 11.98 1.08
N PRO A 54 14.37 11.90 2.40
CA PRO A 54 15.33 10.95 2.99
C PRO A 54 14.89 9.50 2.81
N SER A 55 13.63 9.24 2.51
CA SER A 55 13.05 7.89 2.37
C SER A 55 13.05 7.38 0.93
N ALA A 56 12.98 8.26 -0.07
CA ALA A 56 12.99 7.87 -1.49
C ALA A 56 14.31 8.24 -2.16
N SER A 57 14.92 7.27 -2.84
CA SER A 57 16.12 7.56 -3.63
C SER A 57 15.76 8.41 -4.86
N ALA A 58 16.73 9.19 -5.35
CA ALA A 58 16.55 9.96 -6.59
C ALA A 58 16.19 9.06 -7.78
N GLU A 59 16.70 7.82 -7.79
CA GLU A 59 16.43 6.83 -8.82
C GLU A 59 14.98 6.34 -8.76
N ASP A 60 14.43 6.12 -7.57
CA ASP A 60 13.04 5.74 -7.37
C ASP A 60 12.10 6.87 -7.82
N LEU A 61 12.40 8.11 -7.46
CA LEU A 61 11.62 9.28 -7.88
C LEU A 61 11.61 9.44 -9.41
N ILE A 62 12.75 9.20 -10.09
CA ILE A 62 12.84 9.25 -11.55
C ILE A 62 12.06 8.08 -12.17
N SER A 63 12.18 6.89 -11.61
CA SER A 63 11.47 5.71 -12.10
C SER A 63 9.95 5.88 -12.01
N ILE A 64 9.44 6.31 -10.87
CA ILE A 64 8.02 6.60 -10.66
C ILE A 64 7.56 7.79 -11.52
N GLY A 65 8.37 8.83 -11.61
CA GLY A 65 8.10 9.97 -12.50
C GLY A 65 8.00 9.56 -13.97
N THR A 66 8.82 8.59 -14.40
CA THR A 66 8.75 8.04 -15.76
C THR A 66 7.42 7.30 -15.99
N ILE A 67 6.92 6.57 -14.99
CA ILE A 67 5.58 5.95 -15.06
C ILE A 67 4.50 7.04 -15.22
N GLY A 68 4.63 8.14 -14.48
CA GLY A 68 3.74 9.30 -14.61
C GLY A 68 3.75 9.90 -16.03
N LEU A 69 4.93 10.00 -16.65
CA LEU A 69 5.07 10.48 -18.03
C LEU A 69 4.42 9.51 -19.03
N ILE A 70 4.63 8.20 -18.89
CA ILE A 70 4.02 7.17 -19.73
C ILE A 70 2.49 7.25 -19.63
N LYS A 71 1.94 7.36 -18.43
CA LYS A 71 0.50 7.56 -18.22
C LYS A 71 0.00 8.83 -18.91
N ALA A 72 0.77 9.92 -18.79
CA ALA A 72 0.42 11.18 -19.43
C ALA A 72 0.35 11.05 -20.96
N VAL A 73 1.35 10.46 -21.60
CA VAL A 73 1.38 10.25 -23.05
C VAL A 73 0.21 9.37 -23.52
N ASN A 74 -0.15 8.36 -22.75
CA ASN A 74 -1.24 7.45 -23.11
C ASN A 74 -2.64 8.05 -22.93
N THR A 75 -2.79 9.06 -22.06
CA THR A 75 -4.09 9.66 -21.73
C THR A 75 -4.26 11.08 -22.24
N PHE A 76 -3.22 11.63 -22.88
CA PHE A 76 -3.26 13.00 -23.39
C PHE A 76 -4.22 13.13 -24.57
N ASP A 77 -5.09 14.12 -24.46
CA ASP A 77 -6.07 14.46 -25.50
C ASP A 77 -5.73 15.82 -26.13
N VAL A 78 -5.27 15.78 -27.37
CA VAL A 78 -4.86 16.96 -28.17
C VAL A 78 -6.04 17.92 -28.37
N SER A 79 -7.27 17.41 -28.42
CA SER A 79 -8.47 18.22 -28.71
C SER A 79 -8.77 19.26 -27.62
N ARG A 80 -8.26 19.08 -26.43
CA ARG A 80 -8.48 19.97 -25.27
C ARG A 80 -7.63 21.25 -25.30
N GLY A 81 -6.75 21.42 -26.26
CA GLY A 81 -5.93 22.62 -26.42
C GLY A 81 -4.88 22.85 -25.34
N ASN A 82 -4.64 21.87 -24.47
CA ASN A 82 -3.63 21.92 -23.43
C ASN A 82 -2.24 21.58 -23.99
N ARG A 83 -1.17 22.08 -23.35
CA ARG A 83 0.20 21.68 -23.68
C ARG A 83 0.52 20.36 -23.02
N LEU A 84 1.12 19.43 -23.78
CA LEU A 84 1.56 18.13 -23.26
C LEU A 84 2.49 18.29 -22.03
N SER A 85 3.45 19.21 -22.10
CA SER A 85 4.40 19.45 -21.01
C SER A 85 3.72 19.80 -19.68
N SER A 86 2.65 20.61 -19.73
CA SER A 86 1.90 21.00 -18.53
C SER A 86 1.08 19.83 -17.97
N TYR A 87 0.49 19.03 -18.84
CA TYR A 87 -0.27 17.84 -18.45
C TYR A 87 0.65 16.75 -17.88
N ALA A 88 1.76 16.48 -18.60
CA ALA A 88 2.77 15.51 -18.16
C ALA A 88 3.38 15.90 -16.81
N ALA A 89 3.71 17.18 -16.60
CA ALA A 89 4.22 17.65 -15.32
C ALA A 89 3.26 17.34 -14.18
N LYS A 90 1.96 17.54 -14.38
CA LYS A 90 0.93 17.23 -13.38
C LYS A 90 0.82 15.73 -13.08
N CYS A 91 0.90 14.90 -14.13
CA CYS A 91 0.87 13.44 -13.98
C CYS A 91 2.12 12.93 -13.24
N ILE A 92 3.30 13.44 -13.57
CA ILE A 92 4.56 13.11 -12.91
C ILE A 92 4.51 13.51 -11.43
N ASP A 93 4.12 14.75 -11.12
CA ASP A 93 3.95 15.25 -9.74
C ASP A 93 3.00 14.34 -8.94
N ASN A 94 1.87 13.96 -9.53
CA ASN A 94 0.89 13.11 -8.85
C ASN A 94 1.45 11.72 -8.50
N GLU A 95 2.18 11.08 -9.43
CA GLU A 95 2.78 9.77 -9.17
C GLU A 95 3.84 9.84 -8.07
N ILE A 96 4.71 10.86 -8.12
CA ILE A 96 5.73 11.08 -7.08
C ILE A 96 5.07 11.33 -5.72
N LEU A 97 4.04 12.17 -5.66
CA LEU A 97 3.31 12.44 -4.41
C LEU A 97 2.60 11.20 -3.87
N MET A 98 2.11 10.31 -4.73
CA MET A 98 1.53 9.03 -4.31
C MET A 98 2.59 8.13 -3.66
N LEU A 99 3.78 8.02 -4.26
CA LEU A 99 4.91 7.29 -3.67
C LEU A 99 5.25 7.85 -2.28
N LEU A 100 5.48 9.15 -2.17
CA LEU A 100 5.86 9.80 -0.90
C LEU A 100 4.80 9.62 0.20
N ARG A 101 3.51 9.60 -0.16
CA ARG A 101 2.44 9.30 0.81
C ARG A 101 2.47 7.86 1.28
N ALA A 102 2.74 6.91 0.37
CA ALA A 102 2.89 5.50 0.72
C ALA A 102 4.08 5.28 1.65
N GLU A 103 5.23 5.87 1.34
CA GLU A 103 6.44 5.81 2.18
C GLU A 103 6.22 6.41 3.57
N LYS A 104 5.54 7.57 3.64
CA LYS A 104 5.18 8.17 4.94
C LYS A 104 4.28 7.25 5.78
N LYS A 105 3.47 6.42 5.16
CA LYS A 105 2.68 5.40 5.87
C LYS A 105 3.59 4.27 6.35
N MET A 106 4.47 3.77 5.48
CA MET A 106 5.42 2.69 5.81
C MET A 106 6.46 3.11 6.85
N SER A 107 6.87 4.38 6.88
CA SER A 107 7.85 4.88 7.87
C SER A 107 7.35 4.82 9.33
N ARG A 108 6.07 4.51 9.55
CA ARG A 108 5.51 4.26 10.89
C ARG A 108 5.55 2.78 11.29
N GLU A 109 5.92 1.92 10.37
CA GLU A 109 6.08 0.49 10.62
C GLU A 109 7.48 0.25 11.17
N VAL A 110 7.56 -0.48 12.28
CA VAL A 110 8.81 -0.85 12.94
C VAL A 110 9.02 -2.34 12.74
N SER A 111 10.24 -2.75 12.41
CA SER A 111 10.55 -4.16 12.27
C SER A 111 10.44 -4.87 13.62
N LEU A 112 9.78 -6.03 13.65
CA LEU A 112 9.74 -6.89 14.86
C LEU A 112 11.13 -7.41 15.26
N TYR A 113 12.06 -7.45 14.31
CA TYR A 113 13.45 -7.87 14.54
C TYR A 113 14.38 -6.68 14.82
N GLU A 114 13.84 -5.48 15.01
CA GLU A 114 14.67 -4.34 15.40
C GLU A 114 15.12 -4.51 16.86
N PRO A 115 16.44 -4.40 17.14
CA PRO A 115 16.94 -4.51 18.51
C PRO A 115 16.47 -3.31 19.32
N ILE A 116 15.81 -3.57 20.46
CA ILE A 116 15.32 -2.54 21.38
C ILE A 116 16.38 -2.24 22.45
N GLY A 117 17.25 -3.21 22.74
CA GLY A 117 18.27 -3.09 23.75
C GLY A 117 19.12 -4.36 23.85
N THR A 118 19.98 -4.39 24.85
CA THR A 118 20.79 -5.55 25.20
C THR A 118 20.52 -5.96 26.63
N ASP A 119 20.51 -7.27 26.89
CA ASP A 119 20.42 -7.79 28.24
C ASP A 119 21.75 -7.61 29.02
N LYS A 120 21.76 -8.02 30.28
CA LYS A 120 22.97 -7.94 31.14
C LYS A 120 24.11 -8.86 30.69
N GLU A 121 23.81 -9.81 29.82
CA GLU A 121 24.74 -10.79 29.28
C GLU A 121 25.28 -10.39 27.91
N GLY A 122 24.75 -9.27 27.33
CA GLY A 122 25.17 -8.71 26.02
C GLY A 122 24.40 -9.26 24.83
N ASN A 123 23.30 -10.01 25.05
CA ASN A 123 22.45 -10.48 23.96
C ASN A 123 21.49 -9.38 23.50
N GLU A 124 21.25 -9.28 22.22
CA GLU A 124 20.26 -8.33 21.66
C GLU A 124 18.83 -8.79 21.99
N ILE A 125 18.02 -7.86 22.52
CA ILE A 125 16.59 -8.05 22.75
C ILE A 125 15.85 -7.40 21.61
N HIS A 126 15.06 -8.18 20.89
CA HIS A 126 14.24 -7.72 19.77
C HIS A 126 12.82 -7.38 20.21
N LEU A 127 12.14 -6.55 19.45
CA LEU A 127 10.72 -6.19 19.67
C LEU A 127 9.83 -7.44 19.72
N PHE A 128 10.14 -8.44 18.92
CA PHE A 128 9.46 -9.73 18.88
C PHE A 128 9.48 -10.47 20.24
N ASP A 129 10.58 -10.34 21.01
CA ASP A 129 10.74 -11.04 22.28
C ASP A 129 9.90 -10.42 23.42
N VAL A 130 9.47 -9.17 23.24
CA VAL A 130 8.73 -8.40 24.26
C VAL A 130 7.23 -8.35 23.97
N ILE A 131 6.83 -8.49 22.71
CA ILE A 131 5.40 -8.47 22.35
C ILE A 131 4.74 -9.78 22.78
N GLU A 132 3.82 -9.68 23.74
CA GLU A 132 2.96 -10.80 24.10
C GLU A 132 2.07 -11.19 22.92
N SER A 133 2.07 -12.47 22.56
CA SER A 133 1.01 -13.03 21.75
C SER A 133 -0.29 -12.94 22.58
N GLY A 134 -1.31 -12.21 22.09
CA GLY A 134 -2.59 -12.11 22.79
C GLY A 134 -3.37 -13.43 22.89
N GLU A 135 -2.71 -14.55 22.66
CA GLU A 135 -3.27 -15.88 22.80
C GLU A 135 -3.21 -16.28 24.27
N CYS A 136 -4.34 -16.74 24.81
CA CYS A 136 -4.41 -17.34 26.13
C CYS A 136 -3.42 -18.52 26.23
N ASP A 137 -2.72 -18.61 27.35
CA ASP A 137 -1.88 -19.76 27.66
C ASP A 137 -2.65 -21.07 27.41
N ALA A 138 -1.95 -22.09 26.89
CA ALA A 138 -2.56 -23.38 26.57
C ALA A 138 -3.31 -23.99 27.76
N SER A 139 -2.84 -23.77 28.98
CA SER A 139 -3.48 -24.16 30.23
C SER A 139 -4.83 -23.43 30.42
N GLU A 140 -4.84 -22.12 30.19
CA GLU A 140 -6.05 -21.30 30.29
C GLU A 140 -7.10 -21.68 29.25
N HIS A 141 -6.64 -21.95 28.02
CA HIS A 141 -7.52 -22.42 26.94
C HIS A 141 -8.15 -23.77 27.29
N TYR A 142 -7.37 -24.68 27.85
CA TYR A 142 -7.88 -25.99 28.32
C TYR A 142 -8.88 -25.85 29.45
N CYS A 143 -8.58 -25.03 30.47
CA CYS A 143 -9.48 -24.76 31.58
C CYS A 143 -10.81 -24.16 31.10
N LYS A 144 -10.78 -23.16 30.22
CA LYS A 144 -11.98 -22.56 29.60
C LYS A 144 -12.83 -23.60 28.86
N LYS A 145 -12.18 -24.51 28.13
CA LYS A 145 -12.86 -25.58 27.41
C LYS A 145 -13.53 -26.58 28.38
N GLU A 146 -12.85 -26.93 29.47
CA GLU A 146 -13.40 -27.80 30.50
C GLU A 146 -14.59 -27.15 31.24
N ASP A 147 -14.47 -25.86 31.57
CA ASP A 147 -15.55 -25.11 32.21
C ASP A 147 -16.79 -24.99 31.31
N ILE A 148 -16.61 -24.79 30.00
CA ILE A 148 -17.71 -24.82 29.02
C ILE A 148 -18.39 -26.20 29.02
N CYS A 149 -17.61 -27.28 29.06
CA CYS A 149 -18.14 -28.64 29.11
C CYS A 149 -18.90 -28.90 30.42
N ARG A 150 -18.37 -28.43 31.57
CA ARG A 150 -19.06 -28.51 32.88
C ARG A 150 -20.35 -27.71 32.86
N LEU A 151 -20.36 -26.49 32.32
CA LEU A 151 -21.54 -25.64 32.19
C LEU A 151 -22.60 -26.32 31.32
N HIS A 152 -22.24 -26.85 30.17
CA HIS A 152 -23.20 -27.58 29.32
C HIS A 152 -23.81 -28.79 30.02
N ARG A 153 -23.02 -29.55 30.76
CA ARG A 153 -23.48 -30.70 31.54
C ARG A 153 -24.42 -30.22 32.67
N GLY A 154 -24.03 -29.17 33.38
CA GLY A 154 -24.86 -28.58 34.43
C GLY A 154 -26.22 -28.09 33.93
N ILE A 155 -26.30 -27.40 32.81
CA ILE A 155 -27.56 -26.97 32.16
C ILE A 155 -28.46 -28.17 31.85
N GLN A 156 -27.87 -29.31 31.49
CA GLN A 156 -28.64 -30.51 31.14
C GLN A 156 -29.17 -31.26 32.37
N THR A 157 -28.40 -31.29 33.46
CA THR A 157 -28.69 -32.15 34.62
C THR A 157 -29.36 -31.43 35.77
N VAL A 158 -29.13 -30.14 35.99
CA VAL A 158 -29.57 -29.38 37.17
C VAL A 158 -30.83 -28.57 36.89
N LEU A 159 -31.00 -28.02 35.67
CA LEU A 159 -32.09 -27.14 35.36
C LEU A 159 -33.38 -27.91 35.01
N LEU A 160 -34.51 -27.39 35.52
CA LEU A 160 -35.85 -27.87 35.11
C LEU A 160 -36.11 -27.58 33.63
N PRO A 161 -36.97 -28.35 32.95
CA PRO A 161 -37.21 -28.19 31.51
C PRO A 161 -37.61 -26.76 31.07
N LYS A 162 -38.37 -26.04 31.92
CA LYS A 162 -38.75 -24.64 31.66
C LYS A 162 -37.57 -23.68 31.79
N GLU A 163 -36.77 -23.83 32.82
CA GLU A 163 -35.57 -23.02 33.08
C GLU A 163 -34.53 -23.23 32.01
N LYS A 164 -34.27 -24.48 31.63
CA LYS A 164 -33.38 -24.86 30.54
C LYS A 164 -33.78 -24.16 29.25
N ARG A 165 -35.07 -24.15 28.89
CA ARG A 165 -35.56 -23.51 27.67
C ARG A 165 -35.32 -22.00 27.70
N VAL A 166 -35.53 -21.35 28.85
CA VAL A 166 -35.28 -19.90 29.01
C VAL A 166 -33.80 -19.58 28.84
N VAL A 167 -32.91 -20.33 29.49
CA VAL A 167 -31.46 -20.12 29.40
C VAL A 167 -30.95 -20.37 27.97
N VAL A 168 -31.37 -21.46 27.34
CA VAL A 168 -30.99 -21.81 25.97
C VAL A 168 -31.38 -20.71 24.98
N LEU A 169 -32.61 -20.22 25.06
CA LEU A 169 -33.09 -19.16 24.16
C LEU A 169 -32.47 -17.80 24.49
N ARG A 170 -32.26 -17.50 25.77
CA ARG A 170 -31.65 -16.20 26.16
C ARG A 170 -30.23 -16.02 25.69
N TYR A 171 -29.44 -17.07 25.77
CA TYR A 171 -28.01 -17.06 25.44
C TYR A 171 -27.67 -17.70 24.09
N GLY A 172 -28.66 -18.16 23.34
CA GLY A 172 -28.43 -18.78 22.02
C GLY A 172 -27.62 -20.07 22.10
N LEU A 173 -27.78 -20.86 23.17
CA LEU A 173 -27.01 -22.09 23.36
C LEU A 173 -27.49 -23.21 22.40
N PHE A 174 -26.64 -24.17 22.14
CA PHE A 174 -26.95 -25.36 21.32
C PHE A 174 -27.46 -24.99 19.89
N GLY A 175 -26.98 -23.89 19.32
CA GLY A 175 -27.34 -23.45 17.97
C GLY A 175 -28.67 -22.70 17.85
N HIS A 176 -29.32 -22.35 18.97
CA HIS A 176 -30.50 -21.50 18.97
C HIS A 176 -30.13 -20.03 18.78
N LEU A 177 -31.04 -19.26 18.16
CA LEU A 177 -30.93 -17.80 18.08
C LEU A 177 -31.19 -17.16 19.46
N VAL A 178 -30.47 -16.06 19.72
CA VAL A 178 -30.67 -15.29 20.96
C VAL A 178 -32.03 -14.58 20.95
N HIS A 179 -32.83 -14.80 21.99
CA HIS A 179 -34.10 -14.13 22.16
C HIS A 179 -34.06 -13.18 23.36
N THR A 180 -34.63 -11.99 23.21
CA THR A 180 -34.86 -11.06 24.30
C THR A 180 -36.14 -11.43 25.06
N GLN A 181 -36.16 -11.27 26.39
CA GLN A 181 -37.38 -11.33 27.15
C GLN A 181 -38.25 -10.10 26.78
N LYS A 182 -39.46 -10.36 26.34
CA LYS A 182 -40.53 -9.37 26.27
C LYS A 182 -41.43 -9.56 27.43
#